data_a107d4c6ec159fb18f483531aa58293c
#
_entry.id   a107d4c6ec159fb18f483531aa58293c
#
_cell.length_a   1.000
_cell.length_b   1.000
_cell.length_c   1.000
_cell.angle_alpha   90.00
_cell.angle_beta   90.00
_cell.angle_gamma   90.00
#
_symmetry.space_group_name_H-M   'P 1'
#
loop_
_entity.id
_entity.type
_entity.pdbx_description
1 polymer ?
#
loop_
_entity_poly.entity_id
_entity_poly.type
_entity_poly.pdbx_seq_one_letter_code
_entity_poly.pdbx_strand_id
1 'polypeptide(L)'
;MKNNSLNNEYLDDEIDLIELLRTLYSSKKLIIIVTLAFSLLAFIYTTQKELEYQSTVIIKLGSYDLLSGEKITVDPVSSLIKKLKINQISQQLNKLNFNSIEDQFLEINYISPSPEFNENLINEAIRFAQESHVEVLDKIVNSFSEKIVTIDNEVEFIKLDALNAIKAIDSEIEFTALVRISA
;
A
#
# COMPACT_ATOMS: atom_id res chain seq x y z
N MET A 1 34.07 -85.80 20.94
CA MET A 1 33.81 -84.79 19.93
C MET A 1 32.34 -84.32 20.08
N LYS A 2 32.11 -83.14 20.67
CA LYS A 2 30.77 -82.51 20.85
C LYS A 2 30.50 -81.61 19.70
N ASN A 3 29.53 -81.96 18.87
CA ASN A 3 29.00 -81.10 17.85
C ASN A 3 28.00 -80.08 18.51
N ASN A 4 28.44 -78.86 18.65
CA ASN A 4 27.51 -77.73 18.96
C ASN A 4 26.82 -77.34 17.64
N SER A 5 25.59 -77.73 17.45
CA SER A 5 24.68 -77.13 16.51
C SER A 5 24.19 -75.78 17.05
N LEU A 6 24.72 -74.71 16.49
CA LEU A 6 24.21 -73.38 16.68
C LEU A 6 22.83 -73.31 15.99
N ASN A 7 21.76 -73.36 16.76
CA ASN A 7 20.45 -72.98 16.34
C ASN A 7 20.47 -71.46 16.13
N ASN A 8 20.57 -70.99 14.89
CA ASN A 8 20.18 -69.68 14.49
C ASN A 8 18.65 -69.62 14.55
N GLU A 9 18.12 -69.22 15.67
CA GLU A 9 16.75 -68.72 15.76
C GLU A 9 16.71 -67.36 15.04
N TYR A 10 16.46 -67.41 13.74
CA TYR A 10 15.94 -66.24 13.03
C TYR A 10 14.58 -66.00 13.60
N LEU A 11 14.45 -65.01 14.47
CA LEU A 11 13.19 -64.41 14.85
C LEU A 11 12.65 -63.78 13.56
N ASP A 12 11.80 -64.53 12.84
CA ASP A 12 10.98 -64.00 11.80
C ASP A 12 10.03 -63.03 12.43
N ASP A 13 10.41 -61.73 12.38
CA ASP A 13 9.58 -60.58 12.73
C ASP A 13 8.55 -60.35 11.61
N GLU A 14 7.91 -61.45 11.14
CA GLU A 14 6.82 -61.33 10.21
C GLU A 14 5.59 -60.82 11.01
N ILE A 15 5.24 -59.56 10.76
CA ILE A 15 4.02 -58.96 11.31
C ILE A 15 2.84 -59.78 10.76
N ASP A 16 2.24 -60.61 11.62
CA ASP A 16 1.04 -61.36 11.26
C ASP A 16 -0.12 -60.40 11.06
N LEU A 17 -0.37 -60.05 9.78
CA LEU A 17 -1.46 -59.20 9.36
C LEU A 17 -2.84 -59.72 9.81
N ILE A 18 -2.96 -61.01 10.01
CA ILE A 18 -4.23 -61.63 10.50
C ILE A 18 -4.42 -61.35 11.96
N GLU A 19 -3.35 -61.40 12.76
CA GLU A 19 -3.36 -61.08 14.18
C GLU A 19 -3.64 -59.61 14.42
N LEU A 20 -3.04 -58.74 13.61
CA LEU A 20 -3.27 -57.30 13.61
C LEU A 20 -4.73 -56.97 13.27
N LEU A 21 -5.32 -57.60 12.20
CA LEU A 21 -6.73 -57.47 11.86
C LEU A 21 -7.66 -57.99 12.96
N ARG A 22 -7.32 -59.09 13.63
CA ARG A 22 -8.09 -59.63 14.75
C ARG A 22 -8.08 -58.68 15.94
N THR A 23 -6.93 -58.08 16.26
CA THR A 23 -6.76 -57.09 17.31
C THR A 23 -7.57 -55.82 17.00
N LEU A 24 -7.52 -55.35 15.77
CA LEU A 24 -8.30 -54.19 15.29
C LEU A 24 -9.82 -54.47 15.43
N TYR A 25 -10.27 -55.65 15.00
CA TYR A 25 -11.68 -56.02 15.10
C TYR A 25 -12.15 -56.20 16.54
N SER A 26 -11.32 -56.76 17.43
CA SER A 26 -11.63 -56.87 18.87
C SER A 26 -11.73 -55.50 19.56
N SER A 27 -10.94 -54.51 19.07
CA SER A 27 -10.89 -53.14 19.60
C SER A 27 -11.86 -52.16 18.91
N LYS A 28 -12.73 -52.66 18.00
CA LYS A 28 -13.64 -51.82 17.21
C LYS A 28 -14.48 -50.83 18.02
N LYS A 29 -14.97 -51.26 19.19
CA LYS A 29 -15.78 -50.40 20.10
C LYS A 29 -14.94 -49.23 20.62
N LEU A 30 -13.70 -49.49 21.01
CA LEU A 30 -12.77 -48.46 21.50
C LEU A 30 -12.41 -47.46 20.39
N ILE A 31 -12.13 -47.97 19.16
CA ILE A 31 -11.84 -47.13 18.01
C ILE A 31 -13.02 -46.20 17.70
N ILE A 32 -14.25 -46.74 17.69
CA ILE A 32 -15.46 -45.93 17.43
C ILE A 32 -15.63 -44.84 18.49
N ILE A 33 -15.47 -45.18 19.79
CA ILE A 33 -15.62 -44.21 20.89
C ILE A 33 -14.57 -43.09 20.77
N VAL A 34 -13.31 -43.44 20.52
CA VAL A 34 -12.21 -42.49 20.40
C VAL A 34 -12.41 -41.56 19.17
N THR A 35 -12.79 -42.15 18.02
CA THR A 35 -13.09 -41.39 16.82
C THR A 35 -14.24 -40.41 17.04
N LEU A 36 -15.32 -40.86 17.67
CA LEU A 36 -16.46 -40.02 17.97
C LEU A 36 -16.12 -38.90 18.95
N ALA A 37 -15.32 -39.17 19.98
CA ALA A 37 -14.83 -38.16 20.90
C ALA A 37 -13.98 -37.09 20.21
N PHE A 38 -13.03 -37.49 19.35
CA PHE A 38 -12.22 -36.53 18.58
C PHE A 38 -13.06 -35.74 17.57
N SER A 39 -14.03 -36.36 16.91
CA SER A 39 -14.95 -35.68 15.98
C SER A 39 -15.77 -34.62 16.74
N LEU A 40 -16.25 -34.93 17.94
CA LEU A 40 -17.01 -33.99 18.76
C LEU A 40 -16.14 -32.82 19.23
N LEU A 41 -14.91 -33.08 19.65
CA LEU A 41 -13.94 -32.03 20.00
C LEU A 41 -13.61 -31.14 18.81
N ALA A 42 -13.39 -31.72 17.65
CA ALA A 42 -13.13 -30.98 16.40
C ALA A 42 -14.33 -30.11 16.00
N PHE A 43 -15.54 -30.63 16.15
CA PHE A 43 -16.77 -29.89 15.89
C PHE A 43 -16.90 -28.68 16.83
N ILE A 44 -16.73 -28.88 18.15
CA ILE A 44 -16.75 -27.79 19.13
C ILE A 44 -15.68 -26.73 18.79
N TYR A 45 -14.46 -27.16 18.48
CA TYR A 45 -13.37 -26.26 18.13
C TYR A 45 -13.69 -25.42 16.89
N THR A 46 -14.24 -26.05 15.83
CA THR A 46 -14.60 -25.35 14.59
C THR A 46 -15.76 -24.37 14.76
N THR A 47 -16.75 -24.71 15.61
CA THR A 47 -17.89 -23.82 15.88
C THR A 47 -17.54 -22.64 16.78
N GLN A 48 -16.50 -22.76 17.60
CA GLN A 48 -16.02 -21.64 18.44
C GLN A 48 -15.08 -20.70 17.71
N LYS A 49 -14.52 -21.11 16.56
CA LYS A 49 -13.64 -20.24 15.78
C LYS A 49 -14.50 -19.21 15.04
N GLU A 50 -14.34 -17.94 15.41
CA GLU A 50 -14.97 -16.84 14.69
C GLU A 50 -14.45 -16.81 13.24
N LEU A 51 -15.38 -16.64 12.29
CA LEU A 51 -15.01 -16.43 10.89
C LEU A 51 -14.36 -15.06 10.77
N GLU A 52 -13.17 -15.03 10.22
CA GLU A 52 -12.46 -13.79 9.92
C GLU A 52 -12.51 -13.54 8.40
N TYR A 53 -12.98 -12.36 8.03
CA TYR A 53 -13.03 -11.89 6.65
C TYR A 53 -11.90 -10.89 6.44
N GLN A 54 -11.05 -11.18 5.45
CA GLN A 54 -10.03 -10.24 5.02
C GLN A 54 -10.53 -9.46 3.82
N SER A 55 -10.50 -8.14 3.92
CA SER A 55 -10.77 -7.23 2.82
C SER A 55 -9.49 -6.48 2.45
N THR A 56 -9.21 -6.42 1.15
CA THR A 56 -8.03 -5.76 0.59
C THR A 56 -8.45 -4.79 -0.49
N VAL A 57 -7.96 -3.56 -0.42
CA VAL A 57 -8.15 -2.54 -1.46
C VAL A 57 -6.79 -1.98 -1.85
N ILE A 58 -6.60 -1.78 -3.15
CA ILE A 58 -5.41 -1.14 -3.72
C ILE A 58 -5.83 0.18 -4.34
N ILE A 59 -5.26 1.27 -3.85
CA ILE A 59 -5.49 2.64 -4.32
C ILE A 59 -4.28 3.09 -5.13
N LYS A 60 -4.51 3.54 -6.36
CA LYS A 60 -3.48 4.20 -7.16
C LYS A 60 -3.50 5.69 -6.85
N LEU A 61 -2.34 6.24 -6.45
CA LEU A 61 -2.18 7.67 -6.22
C LEU A 61 -1.99 8.43 -7.52
N GLY A 62 -2.50 9.65 -7.56
CA GLY A 62 -2.35 10.55 -8.70
C GLY A 62 -0.89 10.96 -8.90
N SER A 63 -0.50 11.13 -10.15
CA SER A 63 0.81 11.64 -10.54
C SER A 63 0.65 12.68 -11.65
N TYR A 64 1.59 13.60 -11.76
CA TYR A 64 1.66 14.59 -12.84
C TYR A 64 3.06 14.58 -13.45
N ASP A 65 3.13 14.93 -14.73
CA ASP A 65 4.38 14.99 -15.46
C ASP A 65 4.92 16.42 -15.42
N LEU A 66 6.19 16.58 -15.04
CA LEU A 66 6.89 17.85 -15.19
C LEU A 66 7.27 18.09 -16.65
N LEU A 67 7.50 19.36 -16.99
CA LEU A 67 8.02 19.74 -18.31
C LEU A 67 9.38 19.08 -18.64
N SER A 68 10.11 18.65 -17.61
CA SER A 68 11.34 17.85 -17.74
C SER A 68 11.11 16.41 -18.19
N GLY A 69 9.85 15.94 -18.25
CA GLY A 69 9.48 14.54 -18.48
C GLY A 69 9.54 13.67 -17.23
N GLU A 70 9.87 14.22 -16.07
CA GLU A 70 9.88 13.51 -14.80
C GLU A 70 8.45 13.40 -14.26
N LYS A 71 8.09 12.20 -13.82
CA LYS A 71 6.77 11.91 -13.22
C LYS A 71 6.84 12.03 -11.71
N ILE A 72 6.04 12.93 -11.16
CA ILE A 72 5.98 13.16 -9.71
C ILE A 72 4.63 12.67 -9.17
N THR A 73 4.67 11.89 -8.10
CA THR A 73 3.47 11.51 -7.35
C THR A 73 2.99 12.71 -6.52
N VAL A 74 1.71 13.04 -6.60
CA VAL A 74 1.11 14.20 -5.91
C VAL A 74 1.32 14.13 -4.40
N ASP A 75 1.07 12.97 -3.79
CA ASP A 75 1.35 12.72 -2.37
C ASP A 75 2.09 11.38 -2.27
N PRO A 76 3.35 11.35 -1.78
CA PRO A 76 4.09 10.10 -1.62
C PRO A 76 3.33 9.11 -0.73
N VAL A 77 3.27 7.83 -1.13
CA VAL A 77 2.56 6.77 -0.39
C VAL A 77 2.97 6.76 1.09
N SER A 78 4.25 6.96 1.37
CA SER A 78 4.78 7.00 2.73
C SER A 78 4.21 8.15 3.59
N SER A 79 3.97 9.31 2.97
CA SER A 79 3.34 10.48 3.61
C SER A 79 1.87 10.18 3.93
N LEU A 80 1.14 9.65 2.95
CA LEU A 80 -0.27 9.29 3.11
C LEU A 80 -0.45 8.21 4.18
N ILE A 81 0.41 7.19 4.22
CA ILE A 81 0.38 6.17 5.27
C ILE A 81 0.57 6.79 6.66
N LYS A 82 1.47 7.78 6.82
CA LYS A 82 1.65 8.47 8.09
C LYS A 82 0.39 9.22 8.51
N LYS A 83 -0.23 9.95 7.59
CA LYS A 83 -1.48 10.69 7.83
C LYS A 83 -2.62 9.75 8.22
N LEU A 84 -2.78 8.64 7.48
CA LEU A 84 -3.79 7.60 7.77
C LEU A 84 -3.56 6.97 9.14
N LYS A 85 -2.32 6.63 9.51
CA LYS A 85 -2.00 6.08 10.84
C LYS A 85 -2.31 7.06 11.97
N ILE A 86 -2.04 8.34 11.78
CA ILE A 86 -2.36 9.38 12.77
C ILE A 86 -3.89 9.50 12.93
N ASN A 87 -4.64 9.55 11.82
CA ASN A 87 -6.09 9.58 11.85
C ASN A 87 -6.69 8.31 12.48
N GLN A 88 -6.12 7.16 12.17
CA GLN A 88 -6.49 5.86 12.73
C GLN A 88 -6.39 5.81 14.25
N ILE A 89 -5.34 6.38 14.83
CA ILE A 89 -5.14 6.46 16.28
C ILE A 89 -6.27 7.30 16.92
N SER A 90 -6.68 8.39 16.28
CA SER A 90 -7.73 9.27 16.78
C SER A 90 -9.12 8.65 16.74
N GLN A 91 -9.37 7.69 15.85
CA GLN A 91 -10.68 7.09 15.60
C GLN A 91 -10.82 5.63 16.06
N GLN A 92 -9.86 5.09 16.83
CA GLN A 92 -9.84 3.68 17.26
C GLN A 92 -9.75 2.65 16.10
N LEU A 93 -9.29 3.06 14.95
CA LEU A 93 -9.16 2.23 13.74
C LEU A 93 -7.89 1.35 13.75
N ASN A 94 -7.41 0.94 14.92
CA ASN A 94 -6.09 0.32 15.16
C ASN A 94 -5.82 -1.01 14.44
N LYS A 95 -6.71 -1.45 13.57
CA LYS A 95 -6.61 -2.76 12.91
C LYS A 95 -6.38 -2.69 11.40
N LEU A 96 -6.39 -1.50 10.79
CA LEU A 96 -6.07 -1.35 9.37
C LEU A 96 -4.56 -1.47 9.15
N ASN A 97 -4.17 -2.33 8.24
CA ASN A 97 -2.79 -2.44 7.78
C ASN A 97 -2.62 -1.70 6.46
N PHE A 98 -1.61 -0.84 6.41
CA PHE A 98 -1.26 -0.05 5.24
C PHE A 98 0.11 -0.48 4.73
N ASN A 99 0.17 -0.92 3.47
CA ASN A 99 1.40 -1.29 2.79
C ASN A 99 1.59 -0.43 1.54
N SER A 100 2.83 -0.12 1.21
CA SER A 100 3.18 0.48 -0.07
C SER A 100 3.51 -0.63 -1.05
N ILE A 101 2.79 -0.66 -2.18
CA ILE A 101 3.14 -1.50 -3.33
C ILE A 101 3.68 -0.54 -4.38
N GLU A 102 4.99 -0.45 -4.53
CA GLU A 102 5.65 0.55 -5.36
C GLU A 102 5.38 2.00 -4.89
N ASP A 103 5.91 2.99 -5.61
CA ASP A 103 5.81 4.39 -5.20
C ASP A 103 4.43 5.03 -5.45
N GLN A 104 3.52 4.34 -6.13
CA GLN A 104 2.24 4.88 -6.58
C GLN A 104 1.02 4.13 -6.05
N PHE A 105 1.20 2.98 -5.39
CA PHE A 105 0.08 2.17 -4.93
C PHE A 105 0.08 2.02 -3.42
N LEU A 106 -1.07 2.29 -2.82
CA LEU A 106 -1.36 2.06 -1.41
C LEU A 106 -2.27 0.84 -1.28
N GLU A 107 -1.82 -0.16 -0.56
CA GLU A 107 -2.65 -1.30 -0.16
C GLU A 107 -3.20 -1.07 1.25
N ILE A 108 -4.50 -1.27 1.40
CA ILE A 108 -5.21 -1.21 2.68
C ILE A 108 -5.80 -2.60 2.93
N ASN A 109 -5.37 -3.23 4.03
CA ASN A 109 -5.85 -4.53 4.46
C ASN A 109 -6.56 -4.42 5.81
N TYR A 110 -7.69 -5.10 5.92
CA TYR A 110 -8.43 -5.21 7.17
C TYR A 110 -8.98 -6.61 7.38
N ILE A 111 -8.95 -7.08 8.64
CA ILE A 111 -9.46 -8.39 9.04
C ILE A 111 -10.46 -8.18 10.19
N SER A 112 -11.69 -8.65 10.00
CA SER A 112 -12.71 -8.66 11.06
C SER A 112 -13.73 -9.78 10.86
N PRO A 113 -14.56 -10.07 11.88
CA PRO A 113 -15.63 -11.05 11.75
C PRO A 113 -16.83 -10.58 10.91
N SER A 114 -16.89 -9.30 10.51
CA SER A 114 -17.99 -8.75 9.70
C SER A 114 -17.48 -8.12 8.41
N PRO A 115 -17.90 -8.63 7.24
CA PRO A 115 -17.53 -8.05 5.94
C PRO A 115 -18.08 -6.62 5.75
N GLU A 116 -19.29 -6.33 6.25
CA GLU A 116 -19.90 -4.99 6.16
C GLU A 116 -19.10 -3.96 6.96
N PHE A 117 -18.58 -4.37 8.12
CA PHE A 117 -17.73 -3.50 8.94
C PHE A 117 -16.41 -3.21 8.24
N ASN A 118 -15.83 -4.22 7.56
CA ASN A 118 -14.63 -4.04 6.75
C ASN A 118 -14.85 -3.00 5.64
N GLU A 119 -15.95 -3.10 4.92
CA GLU A 119 -16.30 -2.20 3.83
C GLU A 119 -16.43 -0.76 4.32
N ASN A 120 -17.13 -0.52 5.40
CA ASN A 120 -17.31 0.81 5.98
C ASN A 120 -15.98 1.45 6.38
N LEU A 121 -15.09 0.70 7.05
CA LEU A 121 -13.78 1.21 7.47
C LEU A 121 -12.85 1.50 6.30
N ILE A 122 -12.86 0.63 5.30
CA ILE A 122 -12.07 0.83 4.08
C ILE A 122 -12.57 2.07 3.32
N ASN A 123 -13.88 2.24 3.19
CA ASN A 123 -14.47 3.41 2.54
C ASN A 123 -14.13 4.70 3.29
N GLU A 124 -14.08 4.69 4.61
CA GLU A 124 -13.66 5.84 5.42
C GLU A 124 -12.17 6.16 5.18
N ALA A 125 -11.31 5.16 5.13
CA ALA A 125 -9.90 5.33 4.82
C ALA A 125 -9.68 5.87 3.38
N ILE A 126 -10.47 5.39 2.41
CA ILE A 126 -10.44 5.89 1.04
C ILE A 126 -10.85 7.36 0.99
N ARG A 127 -11.95 7.72 1.65
CA ARG A 127 -12.42 9.11 1.72
C ARG A 127 -11.36 10.03 2.31
N PHE A 128 -10.76 9.64 3.43
CA PHE A 128 -9.67 10.42 4.04
C PHE A 128 -8.47 10.57 3.11
N ALA A 129 -8.09 9.50 2.40
CA ALA A 129 -7.03 9.55 1.41
C ALA A 129 -7.35 10.53 0.27
N GLN A 130 -8.58 10.53 -0.23
CA GLN A 130 -9.05 11.46 -1.26
C GLN A 130 -9.02 12.91 -0.79
N GLU A 131 -9.55 13.20 0.40
CA GLU A 131 -9.54 14.54 1.00
C GLU A 131 -8.10 15.06 1.19
N SER A 132 -7.22 14.22 1.72
CA SER A 132 -5.79 14.56 1.86
C SER A 132 -5.13 14.84 0.52
N HIS A 133 -5.50 14.11 -0.52
CA HIS A 133 -4.95 14.27 -1.87
C HIS A 133 -5.40 15.59 -2.50
N VAL A 134 -6.67 15.95 -2.35
CA VAL A 134 -7.21 17.23 -2.81
C VAL A 134 -6.49 18.40 -2.14
N GLU A 135 -6.26 18.34 -0.82
CA GLU A 135 -5.52 19.38 -0.09
C GLU A 135 -4.09 19.59 -0.66
N VAL A 136 -3.41 18.51 -1.01
CA VAL A 136 -2.06 18.60 -1.62
C VAL A 136 -2.13 19.19 -3.02
N LEU A 137 -3.12 18.78 -3.83
CA LEU A 137 -3.34 19.33 -5.17
C LEU A 137 -3.59 20.83 -5.11
N ASP A 138 -4.44 21.31 -4.20
CA ASP A 138 -4.74 22.74 -4.04
C ASP A 138 -3.47 23.53 -3.70
N LYS A 139 -2.61 23.01 -2.83
CA LYS A 139 -1.32 23.64 -2.51
C LYS A 139 -0.40 23.73 -3.73
N ILE A 140 -0.36 22.68 -4.55
CA ILE A 140 0.43 22.64 -5.78
C ILE A 140 -0.10 23.67 -6.77
N VAL A 141 -1.42 23.69 -7.03
CA VAL A 141 -2.05 24.63 -7.96
C VAL A 141 -1.81 26.08 -7.52
N ASN A 142 -1.99 26.38 -6.24
CA ASN A 142 -1.74 27.72 -5.69
C ASN A 142 -0.27 28.15 -5.86
N SER A 143 0.68 27.23 -5.59
CA SER A 143 2.12 27.50 -5.78
C SER A 143 2.46 27.78 -7.25
N PHE A 144 1.85 27.05 -8.19
CA PHE A 144 2.04 27.33 -9.61
C PHE A 144 1.42 28.68 -10.03
N SER A 145 0.23 29.00 -9.51
CA SER A 145 -0.43 30.28 -9.79
C SER A 145 0.40 31.47 -9.31
N GLU A 146 0.98 31.39 -8.12
CA GLU A 146 1.90 32.41 -7.58
C GLU A 146 3.14 32.58 -8.45
N LYS A 147 3.73 31.47 -8.92
CA LYS A 147 4.89 31.53 -9.82
C LYS A 147 4.55 32.15 -11.16
N ILE A 148 3.38 31.86 -11.74
CA ILE A 148 2.92 32.47 -12.98
C ILE A 148 2.82 33.98 -12.83
N VAL A 149 2.18 34.46 -11.74
CA VAL A 149 2.08 35.90 -11.46
C VAL A 149 3.46 36.56 -11.32
N THR A 150 4.41 35.89 -10.68
CA THR A 150 5.78 36.38 -10.53
C THR A 150 6.46 36.51 -11.89
N ILE A 151 6.36 35.49 -12.75
CA ILE A 151 6.93 35.49 -14.08
C ILE A 151 6.30 36.60 -14.96
N ASP A 152 4.98 36.76 -14.89
CA ASP A 152 4.28 37.81 -15.64
C ASP A 152 4.79 39.20 -15.25
N ASN A 153 4.97 39.47 -13.97
CA ASN A 153 5.56 40.72 -13.47
C ASN A 153 6.99 40.93 -13.93
N GLU A 154 7.83 39.89 -13.94
CA GLU A 154 9.19 39.95 -14.45
C GLU A 154 9.23 40.25 -15.95
N VAL A 155 8.33 39.62 -16.72
CA VAL A 155 8.20 39.89 -18.17
C VAL A 155 7.78 41.33 -18.42
N GLU A 156 6.85 41.87 -17.65
CA GLU A 156 6.38 43.25 -17.76
C GLU A 156 7.52 44.25 -17.44
N PHE A 157 8.29 43.96 -16.38
CA PHE A 157 9.47 44.76 -16.04
C PHE A 157 10.53 44.78 -17.16
N ILE A 158 10.88 43.62 -17.72
CA ILE A 158 11.83 43.50 -18.84
C ILE A 158 11.33 44.27 -20.07
N LYS A 159 10.04 44.19 -20.37
CA LYS A 159 9.43 44.98 -21.48
C LYS A 159 9.58 46.48 -21.26
N LEU A 160 9.34 46.96 -20.05
CA LEU A 160 9.44 48.37 -19.68
C LEU A 160 10.90 48.86 -19.79
N ASP A 161 11.83 48.06 -19.30
CA ASP A 161 13.26 48.34 -19.36
C ASP A 161 13.79 48.42 -20.80
N ALA A 162 13.38 47.44 -21.61
CA ALA A 162 13.69 47.43 -23.05
C ALA A 162 13.11 48.68 -23.78
N LEU A 163 11.87 49.08 -23.45
CA LEU A 163 11.25 50.26 -24.04
C LEU A 163 12.00 51.54 -23.65
N ASN A 164 12.46 51.66 -22.39
CA ASN A 164 13.24 52.79 -21.91
C ASN A 164 14.60 52.86 -22.58
N ALA A 165 15.27 51.71 -22.78
CA ALA A 165 16.53 51.63 -23.53
C ALA A 165 16.37 52.07 -25.00
N ILE A 166 15.29 51.64 -25.66
CA ILE A 166 14.99 52.09 -27.04
C ILE A 166 14.80 53.62 -27.09
N LYS A 167 14.02 54.20 -26.19
CA LYS A 167 13.80 55.67 -26.13
C LYS A 167 15.09 56.44 -25.88
N ALA A 168 15.97 55.90 -25.03
CA ALA A 168 17.29 56.53 -24.82
C ALA A 168 18.16 56.53 -26.06
N ILE A 169 18.18 55.43 -26.81
CA ILE A 169 18.90 55.33 -28.08
C ILE A 169 18.29 56.29 -29.13
N ASP A 170 16.98 56.36 -29.27
CA ASP A 170 16.32 57.28 -30.20
C ASP A 170 16.67 58.76 -29.91
N SER A 171 16.68 59.15 -28.63
CA SER A 171 17.04 60.50 -28.21
C SER A 171 18.52 60.83 -28.50
N GLU A 172 19.43 59.86 -28.39
CA GLU A 172 20.84 60.01 -28.73
C GLU A 172 21.08 60.15 -30.25
N ILE A 173 20.29 59.39 -31.05
CA ILE A 173 20.30 59.50 -32.53
C ILE A 173 19.80 60.88 -32.94
N GLU A 174 18.72 61.39 -32.41
CA GLU A 174 18.20 62.73 -32.70
C GLU A 174 19.21 63.82 -32.34
N PHE A 175 19.85 63.77 -31.20
CA PHE A 175 20.89 64.69 -30.77
C PHE A 175 22.09 64.67 -31.72
N THR A 176 22.54 63.47 -32.08
CA THR A 176 23.67 63.32 -33.00
C THR A 176 23.37 63.84 -34.40
N ALA A 177 22.12 63.67 -34.86
CA ALA A 177 21.68 64.20 -36.17
C ALA A 177 21.64 65.76 -36.17
N LEU A 178 21.15 66.36 -35.08
CA LEU A 178 21.11 67.81 -34.91
C LEU A 178 22.50 68.45 -34.89
N VAL A 179 23.49 67.85 -34.23
CA VAL A 179 24.88 68.30 -34.17
C VAL A 179 25.54 68.25 -35.55
N ARG A 180 25.24 67.26 -36.39
CA ARG A 180 25.76 67.17 -37.78
C ARG A 180 25.20 68.21 -38.76
N ILE A 181 23.96 68.68 -38.50
CA ILE A 181 23.34 69.68 -39.36
C ILE A 181 23.81 71.11 -39.04
N SER A 182 24.31 71.31 -37.80
CA SER A 182 24.77 72.62 -37.33
C SER A 182 26.26 72.86 -37.49
N ALA A 183 27.05 71.91 -38.03
CA ALA A 183 28.45 71.97 -38.35
C ALA A 183 28.67 72.16 -39.89
#